data_9c22684b055da8fb1f8b1c12cd7e7a95
#
_entry.id   9c22684b055da8fb1f8b1c12cd7e7a95
#
_cell.length_a   1.000
_cell.length_b   1.000
_cell.length_c   1.000
_cell.angle_alpha   90.00
_cell.angle_beta   90.00
_cell.angle_gamma   90.00
#
_symmetry.space_group_name_H-M   'P 1'
#
loop_
_entity.id
_entity.type
_entity.pdbx_description
1 polymer ?
#
loop_
_entity_poly.entity_id
_entity_poly.type
_entity_poly.pdbx_seq_one_letter_code
_entity_poly.pdbx_strand_id
1 'polypeptide(L)'
;FWLVKDNTSGVVTAAMWIFFAYLLLTLPRMAYYAVRTFGKGRATRILAPIAALGMAGVLIHGAVSGRRTLAVHRVTLRSDRLPEAFDGLRIAQFTDLHIGTLVDPDREMRALVDSLNALRPDLVIFCGDLVNIRYTELDSTAMRLLGGIRSRYGTFSITGNHDTGNYVRDTLSLPPATNIAALVERQRAMGWRVLDNETVYLRRG
;
A
#
# COMPACT_ATOMS: atom_id res chain seq x y z
N PHE A 1 -20.81 -1.11 -5.46
CA PHE A 1 -20.33 -1.59 -4.15
C PHE A 1 -21.48 -2.14 -3.27
N TRP A 2 -22.61 -1.48 -3.19
CA TRP A 2 -23.75 -1.90 -2.35
C TRP A 2 -24.48 -3.16 -2.84
N LEU A 3 -24.30 -3.53 -4.11
CA LEU A 3 -24.97 -4.69 -4.74
C LEU A 3 -24.19 -6.00 -4.61
N VAL A 4 -22.92 -5.95 -4.15
CA VAL A 4 -22.09 -7.13 -4.02
C VAL A 4 -22.23 -7.66 -2.60
N LYS A 5 -22.82 -8.85 -2.47
CA LYS A 5 -22.99 -9.53 -1.18
C LYS A 5 -21.65 -10.00 -0.58
N ASP A 6 -20.66 -10.18 -1.42
CA ASP A 6 -19.36 -10.72 -1.06
C ASP A 6 -18.26 -9.82 -1.60
N ASN A 7 -17.51 -9.18 -0.71
CA ASN A 7 -16.44 -8.22 -1.07
C ASN A 7 -15.05 -8.82 -0.87
N THR A 8 -14.77 -9.91 -1.54
CA THR A 8 -13.39 -10.43 -1.60
C THR A 8 -12.47 -9.39 -2.25
N SER A 9 -11.17 -9.45 -1.94
CA SER A 9 -10.18 -8.56 -2.54
C SER A 9 -10.16 -8.66 -4.07
N GLY A 10 -10.43 -9.85 -4.63
CA GLY A 10 -10.57 -10.04 -6.08
C GLY A 10 -11.73 -9.25 -6.67
N VAL A 11 -12.88 -9.18 -6.00
CA VAL A 11 -14.03 -8.37 -6.44
C VAL A 11 -13.70 -6.88 -6.39
N VAL A 12 -13.03 -6.42 -5.32
CA VAL A 12 -12.60 -5.03 -5.20
C VAL A 12 -11.60 -4.67 -6.30
N THR A 13 -10.63 -5.52 -6.54
CA THR A 13 -9.63 -5.35 -7.59
C THR A 13 -10.27 -5.29 -8.98
N ALA A 14 -11.22 -6.19 -9.27
CA ALA A 14 -11.98 -6.15 -10.53
C ALA A 14 -12.76 -4.85 -10.70
N ALA A 15 -13.44 -4.38 -9.65
CA ALA A 15 -14.15 -3.11 -9.68
C ALA A 15 -13.20 -1.92 -9.93
N MET A 16 -12.01 -1.92 -9.34
CA MET A 16 -10.99 -0.90 -9.57
C MET A 16 -10.51 -0.91 -11.05
N TRP A 17 -10.30 -2.08 -11.64
CA TRP A 17 -9.91 -2.17 -13.05
C TRP A 17 -11.02 -1.73 -14.01
N ILE A 18 -12.28 -2.05 -13.71
CA ILE A 18 -13.44 -1.55 -14.47
C ILE A 18 -13.50 -0.03 -14.38
N PHE A 19 -13.31 0.55 -13.20
CA PHE A 19 -13.27 2.00 -13.02
C PHE A 19 -12.10 2.63 -13.76
N PHE A 20 -10.92 2.03 -13.71
CA PHE A 20 -9.75 2.49 -14.48
C PHE A 20 -10.02 2.46 -15.98
N ALA A 21 -10.61 1.38 -16.51
CA ALA A 21 -11.01 1.30 -17.92
C ALA A 21 -12.01 2.40 -18.29
N TYR A 22 -12.97 2.69 -17.42
CA TYR A 22 -13.89 3.81 -17.60
C TYR A 22 -13.15 5.16 -17.68
N LEU A 23 -12.19 5.42 -16.78
CA LEU A 23 -11.37 6.63 -16.83
C LEU A 23 -10.53 6.70 -18.10
N LEU A 24 -9.94 5.58 -18.53
CA LEU A 24 -9.14 5.50 -19.76
C LEU A 24 -9.97 5.77 -21.02
N LEU A 25 -11.25 5.48 -21.01
CA LEU A 25 -12.16 5.79 -22.09
C LEU A 25 -12.69 7.23 -22.04
N THR A 26 -12.88 7.79 -20.85
CA THR A 26 -13.56 9.09 -20.69
C THR A 26 -12.60 10.27 -20.68
N LEU A 27 -11.52 10.22 -19.88
CA LEU A 27 -10.62 11.37 -19.70
C LEU A 27 -9.89 11.79 -21.01
N PRO A 28 -9.36 10.88 -21.83
CA PRO A 28 -8.80 11.26 -23.13
C PRO A 28 -9.82 11.91 -24.06
N ARG A 29 -11.07 11.42 -24.06
CA ARG A 29 -12.16 12.03 -24.81
C ARG A 29 -12.46 13.44 -24.32
N MET A 30 -12.53 13.65 -23.00
CA MET A 30 -12.73 14.97 -22.41
C MET A 30 -11.59 15.93 -22.80
N ALA A 31 -10.33 15.48 -22.73
CA ALA A 31 -9.18 16.27 -23.17
C ALA A 31 -9.28 16.64 -24.67
N TYR A 32 -9.67 15.69 -25.53
CA TYR A 32 -9.91 15.95 -26.95
C TYR A 32 -10.96 17.03 -27.15
N TYR A 33 -12.13 16.86 -26.53
CA TYR A 33 -13.23 17.81 -26.72
C TYR A 33 -12.94 19.17 -26.09
N ALA A 34 -12.24 19.22 -24.96
CA ALA A 34 -11.82 20.48 -24.34
C ALA A 34 -10.97 21.31 -25.33
N VAL A 35 -9.95 20.69 -25.93
CA VAL A 35 -9.12 21.38 -26.95
C VAL A 35 -9.94 21.81 -28.16
N ARG A 36 -10.89 20.99 -28.61
CA ARG A 36 -11.75 21.29 -29.74
C ARG A 36 -12.75 22.41 -29.47
N THR A 37 -13.27 22.51 -28.29
CA THR A 37 -14.32 23.47 -27.88
C THR A 37 -13.70 24.83 -27.50
N PHE A 38 -12.65 24.81 -26.67
CA PHE A 38 -12.05 26.06 -26.18
C PHE A 38 -10.91 26.57 -27.04
N GLY A 39 -10.31 25.73 -27.86
CA GLY A 39 -9.25 26.12 -28.79
C GLY A 39 -9.80 26.75 -30.07
N LYS A 40 -8.99 27.63 -30.65
CA LYS A 40 -9.34 28.32 -31.90
C LYS A 40 -8.43 27.89 -33.05
N GLY A 41 -8.98 27.90 -34.27
CA GLY A 41 -8.21 27.69 -35.50
C GLY A 41 -7.94 26.23 -35.85
N ARG A 42 -7.23 26.04 -36.98
CA ARG A 42 -6.94 24.71 -37.56
C ARG A 42 -5.99 23.87 -36.69
N ALA A 43 -5.15 24.52 -35.86
CA ALA A 43 -4.21 23.84 -34.98
C ALA A 43 -4.90 22.88 -34.00
N THR A 44 -6.14 23.16 -33.60
CA THR A 44 -6.90 22.30 -32.68
C THR A 44 -7.16 20.90 -33.24
N ARG A 45 -7.14 20.73 -34.58
CA ARG A 45 -7.29 19.42 -35.22
C ARG A 45 -6.10 18.50 -34.93
N ILE A 46 -4.93 19.08 -34.71
CA ILE A 46 -3.70 18.35 -34.39
C ILE A 46 -3.51 18.27 -32.86
N LEU A 47 -3.75 19.37 -32.16
CA LEU A 47 -3.53 19.44 -30.70
C LEU A 47 -4.52 18.57 -29.91
N ALA A 48 -5.77 18.42 -30.37
CA ALA A 48 -6.77 17.64 -29.65
C ALA A 48 -6.41 16.13 -29.56
N PRO A 49 -6.04 15.43 -30.65
CA PRO A 49 -5.60 14.05 -30.55
C PRO A 49 -4.30 13.92 -29.75
N ILE A 50 -3.36 14.87 -29.80
CA ILE A 50 -2.15 14.88 -29.00
C ILE A 50 -2.50 14.95 -27.51
N ALA A 51 -3.41 15.83 -27.11
CA ALA A 51 -3.87 15.95 -25.73
C ALA A 51 -4.54 14.67 -25.24
N ALA A 52 -5.38 14.04 -26.09
CA ALA A 52 -6.01 12.77 -25.75
C ALA A 52 -5.00 11.63 -25.59
N LEU A 53 -4.04 11.50 -26.49
CA LEU A 53 -2.97 10.50 -26.39
C LEU A 53 -2.06 10.75 -25.19
N GLY A 54 -1.73 12.01 -24.89
CA GLY A 54 -0.97 12.38 -23.71
C GLY A 54 -1.70 11.98 -22.42
N MET A 55 -3.00 12.27 -22.32
CA MET A 55 -3.82 11.87 -21.19
C MET A 55 -3.88 10.35 -21.03
N ALA A 56 -4.10 9.62 -22.12
CA ALA A 56 -4.08 8.15 -22.11
C ALA A 56 -2.72 7.61 -21.66
N GLY A 57 -1.62 8.19 -22.17
CA GLY A 57 -0.26 7.82 -21.79
C GLY A 57 0.02 8.02 -20.29
N VAL A 58 -0.43 9.14 -19.72
CA VAL A 58 -0.29 9.42 -18.28
C VAL A 58 -1.07 8.39 -17.45
N LEU A 59 -2.30 8.07 -17.81
CA LEU A 59 -3.12 7.08 -17.11
C LEU A 59 -2.49 5.68 -17.18
N ILE A 60 -2.05 5.25 -18.36
CA ILE A 60 -1.40 3.94 -18.52
C ILE A 60 -0.09 3.89 -17.75
N HIS A 61 0.74 4.93 -17.84
CA HIS A 61 1.99 5.00 -17.09
C HIS A 61 1.75 4.92 -15.58
N GLY A 62 0.79 5.67 -15.06
CA GLY A 62 0.41 5.63 -13.65
C GLY A 62 -0.01 4.23 -13.20
N ALA A 63 -0.87 3.58 -13.98
CA ALA A 63 -1.40 2.25 -13.65
C ALA A 63 -0.36 1.13 -13.76
N VAL A 64 0.59 1.22 -14.70
CA VAL A 64 1.55 0.14 -14.96
C VAL A 64 2.87 0.34 -14.22
N SER A 65 3.42 1.54 -14.28
CA SER A 65 4.76 1.84 -13.77
C SER A 65 4.73 2.66 -12.48
N GLY A 66 3.94 3.73 -12.44
CA GLY A 66 3.96 4.69 -11.34
C GLY A 66 3.61 4.06 -10.00
N ARG A 67 2.58 3.21 -9.94
CA ARG A 67 2.16 2.52 -8.72
C ARG A 67 3.17 1.49 -8.18
N ARG A 68 4.14 1.06 -9.01
CA ARG A 68 5.18 0.08 -8.63
C ARG A 68 6.49 0.73 -8.21
N THR A 69 6.58 2.04 -8.32
CA THR A 69 7.81 2.76 -8.00
C THR A 69 7.87 3.00 -6.49
N LEU A 70 8.79 2.31 -5.83
CA LEU A 70 9.08 2.55 -4.41
C LEU A 70 10.02 3.74 -4.32
N ALA A 71 9.60 4.78 -3.59
CA ALA A 71 10.42 5.94 -3.28
C ALA A 71 10.84 5.92 -1.81
N VAL A 72 12.12 6.12 -1.55
CA VAL A 72 12.65 6.21 -0.18
C VAL A 72 12.83 7.68 0.17
N HIS A 73 12.04 8.15 1.12
CA HIS A 73 12.17 9.49 1.68
C HIS A 73 13.05 9.44 2.93
N ARG A 74 14.13 10.20 2.95
CA ARG A 74 15.04 10.25 4.09
C ARG A 74 14.82 11.52 4.88
N VAL A 75 14.52 11.37 6.16
CA VAL A 75 14.32 12.46 7.10
C VAL A 75 15.32 12.30 8.23
N THR A 76 16.03 13.39 8.58
CA THR A 76 16.93 13.42 9.73
C THR A 76 16.25 14.18 10.85
N LEU A 77 16.03 13.49 11.97
CA LEU A 77 15.52 14.09 13.21
C LEU A 77 16.70 14.41 14.12
N ARG A 78 16.73 15.63 14.67
CA ARG A 78 17.74 16.06 15.65
C ARG A 78 17.02 16.47 16.92
N SER A 79 17.55 16.05 18.06
CA SER A 79 17.02 16.41 19.38
C SER A 79 18.13 16.36 20.42
N ASP A 80 18.27 17.44 21.18
CA ASP A 80 19.21 17.55 22.29
C ASP A 80 18.80 16.67 23.48
N ARG A 81 17.58 16.11 23.44
CA ARG A 81 17.06 15.19 24.46
C ARG A 81 17.33 13.73 24.15
N LEU A 82 17.83 13.44 22.96
CA LEU A 82 18.13 12.07 22.56
C LEU A 82 19.46 11.65 23.20
N PRO A 83 19.51 10.52 23.95
CA PRO A 83 20.77 10.01 24.46
C PRO A 83 21.78 9.75 23.31
N GLU A 84 23.05 10.08 23.54
CA GLU A 84 24.12 9.93 22.57
C GLU A 84 24.21 8.50 21.98
N ALA A 85 23.92 7.48 22.79
CA ALA A 85 23.85 6.10 22.36
C ALA A 85 22.88 5.86 21.18
N PHE A 86 21.90 6.72 20.95
CA PHE A 86 20.95 6.64 19.83
C PHE A 86 21.36 7.46 18.62
N ASP A 87 22.50 8.13 18.64
CA ASP A 87 22.98 8.83 17.45
C ASP A 87 23.17 7.86 16.29
N GLY A 88 22.74 8.29 15.11
CA GLY A 88 22.76 7.48 13.88
C GLY A 88 21.78 6.29 13.88
N LEU A 89 20.80 6.20 14.81
CA LEU A 89 19.76 5.18 14.76
C LEU A 89 18.94 5.33 13.47
N ARG A 90 18.82 4.24 12.70
CA ARG A 90 18.05 4.19 11.46
C ARG A 90 16.72 3.48 11.68
N ILE A 91 15.64 4.20 11.48
CA ILE A 91 14.28 3.68 11.53
C ILE A 91 13.72 3.67 10.11
N ALA A 92 13.30 2.52 9.62
CA ALA A 92 12.51 2.43 8.40
C ALA A 92 11.03 2.33 8.79
N GLN A 93 10.20 3.19 8.18
CA GLN A 93 8.76 3.17 8.38
C GLN A 93 8.06 2.92 7.05
N PHE A 94 7.02 2.08 7.08
CA PHE A 94 6.08 1.91 5.98
C PHE A 94 4.67 1.67 6.53
N THR A 95 3.66 1.84 5.67
CA THR A 95 2.24 1.77 6.04
C THR A 95 1.41 1.44 4.80
N ASP A 96 0.12 1.13 4.98
CA ASP A 96 -0.88 1.05 3.92
C ASP A 96 -0.49 0.06 2.80
N LEU A 97 -0.05 -1.13 3.17
CA LEU A 97 0.36 -2.14 2.18
C LEU A 97 -0.82 -2.70 1.39
N HIS A 98 -1.99 -2.84 2.03
CA HIS A 98 -3.21 -3.33 1.41
C HIS A 98 -2.98 -4.52 0.47
N ILE A 99 -2.44 -5.62 1.00
CA ILE A 99 -2.00 -6.80 0.24
C ILE A 99 -3.02 -7.23 -0.81
N GLY A 100 -4.31 -7.21 -0.46
CA GLY A 100 -5.40 -7.60 -1.35
C GLY A 100 -5.61 -6.70 -2.57
N THR A 101 -4.93 -5.55 -2.67
CA THR A 101 -4.99 -4.64 -3.83
C THR A 101 -3.77 -4.73 -4.73
N LEU A 102 -2.74 -5.47 -4.32
CA LEU A 102 -1.54 -5.67 -5.13
C LEU A 102 -1.90 -6.48 -6.37
N VAL A 103 -1.34 -6.10 -7.52
CA VAL A 103 -1.60 -6.80 -8.80
C VAL A 103 -0.69 -8.02 -8.97
N ASP A 104 0.54 -7.90 -8.48
CA ASP A 104 1.52 -8.98 -8.42
C ASP A 104 2.07 -9.01 -6.99
N PRO A 105 1.29 -9.58 -6.03
CA PRO A 105 1.62 -9.50 -4.61
C PRO A 105 3.03 -10.01 -4.29
N ASP A 106 3.41 -11.14 -4.86
CA ASP A 106 4.71 -11.76 -4.59
C ASP A 106 5.87 -10.88 -5.01
N ARG A 107 5.79 -10.31 -6.21
CA ARG A 107 6.83 -9.44 -6.76
C ARG A 107 6.88 -8.10 -6.00
N GLU A 108 5.72 -7.51 -5.74
CA GLU A 108 5.62 -6.20 -5.09
C GLU A 108 6.08 -6.29 -3.62
N MET A 109 5.71 -7.34 -2.89
CA MET A 109 6.21 -7.58 -1.53
C MET A 109 7.71 -7.90 -1.49
N ARG A 110 8.24 -8.70 -2.45
CA ARG A 110 9.70 -8.92 -2.55
C ARG A 110 10.44 -7.60 -2.74
N ALA A 111 9.98 -6.76 -3.69
CA ALA A 111 10.62 -5.48 -3.95
C ALA A 111 10.61 -4.56 -2.72
N LEU A 112 9.50 -4.58 -1.94
CA LEU A 112 9.42 -3.85 -0.68
C LEU A 112 10.42 -4.38 0.34
N VAL A 113 10.45 -5.68 0.57
CA VAL A 113 11.34 -6.34 1.55
C VAL A 113 12.81 -6.11 1.19
N ASP A 114 13.16 -6.27 -0.09
CA ASP A 114 14.52 -6.03 -0.58
C ASP A 114 14.93 -4.56 -0.38
N SER A 115 14.02 -3.63 -0.66
CA SER A 115 14.25 -2.19 -0.47
C SER A 115 14.45 -1.85 1.01
N LEU A 116 13.61 -2.38 1.90
CA LEU A 116 13.74 -2.18 3.34
C LEU A 116 15.07 -2.76 3.86
N ASN A 117 15.41 -3.98 3.46
CA ASN A 117 16.65 -4.64 3.87
C ASN A 117 17.91 -3.93 3.34
N ALA A 118 17.85 -3.35 2.14
CA ALA A 118 18.93 -2.56 1.57
C ALA A 118 19.22 -1.28 2.38
N LEU A 119 18.23 -0.72 3.07
CA LEU A 119 18.40 0.43 3.96
C LEU A 119 19.18 0.07 5.23
N ARG A 120 19.29 -1.22 5.58
CA ARG A 120 19.92 -1.72 6.82
C ARG A 120 19.40 -0.98 8.05
N PRO A 121 18.06 -1.00 8.29
CA PRO A 121 17.50 -0.28 9.42
C PRO A 121 17.87 -0.95 10.74
N ASP A 122 17.99 -0.15 11.80
CA ASP A 122 18.10 -0.68 13.15
C ASP A 122 16.73 -1.14 13.68
N LEU A 123 15.66 -0.46 13.25
CA LEU A 123 14.28 -0.74 13.61
C LEU A 123 13.40 -0.59 12.38
N VAL A 124 12.40 -1.46 12.24
CA VAL A 124 11.32 -1.30 11.25
C VAL A 124 10.00 -1.07 11.97
N ILE A 125 9.23 -0.09 11.51
CA ILE A 125 7.91 0.23 12.03
C ILE A 125 6.89 0.13 10.90
N PHE A 126 5.88 -0.70 11.09
CA PHE A 126 4.71 -0.80 10.22
C PHE A 126 3.51 -0.11 10.90
N CYS A 127 2.91 0.85 10.21
CA CYS A 127 1.89 1.73 10.79
C CYS A 127 0.44 1.38 10.38
N GLY A 128 0.16 0.10 10.13
CA GLY A 128 -1.20 -0.40 9.92
C GLY A 128 -1.64 -0.44 8.47
N ASP A 129 -2.85 -0.96 8.26
CA ASP A 129 -3.47 -1.24 6.95
C ASP A 129 -2.65 -2.26 6.12
N LEU A 130 -2.36 -3.39 6.77
CA LEU A 130 -1.64 -4.51 6.15
C LEU A 130 -2.51 -5.21 5.11
N VAL A 131 -3.76 -5.47 5.45
CA VAL A 131 -4.73 -6.10 4.56
C VAL A 131 -5.71 -5.06 4.02
N ASN A 132 -6.39 -5.38 2.92
CA ASN A 132 -7.40 -4.51 2.36
C ASN A 132 -8.79 -4.77 2.96
N ILE A 133 -9.14 -6.05 3.19
CA ILE A 133 -10.47 -6.42 3.69
C ILE A 133 -10.37 -7.43 4.83
N ARG A 134 -9.55 -8.49 4.69
CA ARG A 134 -9.57 -9.63 5.62
C ARG A 134 -8.19 -10.24 5.86
N TYR A 135 -8.05 -10.86 7.01
CA TYR A 135 -6.79 -11.49 7.45
C TYR A 135 -6.25 -12.55 6.50
N THR A 136 -7.12 -13.19 5.69
CA THR A 136 -6.69 -14.25 4.75
C THR A 136 -5.81 -13.74 3.62
N GLU A 137 -5.78 -12.42 3.37
CA GLU A 137 -4.87 -11.79 2.41
C GLU A 137 -3.40 -11.91 2.84
N LEU A 138 -3.15 -11.96 4.16
CA LEU A 138 -1.84 -12.30 4.71
C LEU A 138 -1.71 -13.83 4.74
N ASP A 139 -1.60 -14.44 3.58
CA ASP A 139 -1.43 -15.90 3.40
C ASP A 139 0.00 -16.37 3.75
N SER A 140 0.26 -17.67 3.63
CA SER A 140 1.57 -18.26 3.95
C SER A 140 2.71 -17.70 3.11
N THR A 141 2.44 -17.31 1.86
CA THR A 141 3.45 -16.69 0.98
C THR A 141 3.74 -15.26 1.42
N ALA A 142 2.71 -14.46 1.69
CA ALA A 142 2.86 -13.10 2.21
C ALA A 142 3.60 -13.10 3.57
N MET A 143 3.21 -14.00 4.48
CA MET A 143 3.89 -14.16 5.78
C MET A 143 5.38 -14.48 5.61
N ARG A 144 5.72 -15.41 4.72
CA ARG A 144 7.12 -15.79 4.44
C ARG A 144 7.92 -14.63 3.84
N LEU A 145 7.33 -13.87 2.93
CA LEU A 145 7.97 -12.73 2.30
C LEU A 145 8.20 -11.59 3.30
N LEU A 146 7.15 -11.14 3.99
CA LEU A 146 7.21 -10.04 4.94
C LEU A 146 8.01 -10.41 6.20
N GLY A 147 8.01 -11.68 6.61
CA GLY A 147 8.89 -12.20 7.66
C GLY A 147 10.38 -12.14 7.29
N GLY A 148 10.72 -11.93 6.02
CA GLY A 148 12.08 -11.69 5.54
C GLY A 148 12.64 -10.29 5.80
N ILE A 149 11.86 -9.37 6.39
CA ILE A 149 12.33 -8.05 6.79
C ILE A 149 13.34 -8.19 7.93
N ARG A 150 14.49 -7.53 7.80
CA ARG A 150 15.61 -7.63 8.75
C ARG A 150 15.90 -6.29 9.38
N SER A 151 15.99 -6.29 10.72
CA SER A 151 16.45 -5.14 11.49
C SER A 151 17.01 -5.60 12.82
N ARG A 152 17.87 -4.80 13.44
CA ARG A 152 18.54 -5.14 14.72
C ARG A 152 17.54 -5.32 15.85
N TYR A 153 16.54 -4.44 15.93
CA TYR A 153 15.54 -4.42 17.00
C TYR A 153 14.21 -5.07 16.59
N GLY A 154 14.15 -5.68 15.40
CA GLY A 154 12.96 -6.32 14.87
C GLY A 154 11.99 -5.35 14.17
N THR A 155 10.85 -5.89 13.78
CA THR A 155 9.75 -5.15 13.17
C THR A 155 8.63 -5.01 14.18
N PHE A 156 8.23 -3.77 14.44
CA PHE A 156 7.06 -3.44 15.25
C PHE A 156 5.92 -3.03 14.33
N SER A 157 4.71 -3.44 14.66
CA SER A 157 3.52 -3.11 13.91
C SER A 157 2.38 -2.67 14.80
N ILE A 158 1.51 -1.85 14.25
CA ILE A 158 0.19 -1.56 14.78
C ILE A 158 -0.87 -1.93 13.75
N THR A 159 -2.11 -2.04 14.17
CA THR A 159 -3.24 -2.27 13.26
C THR A 159 -3.85 -0.96 12.78
N GLY A 160 -4.24 -0.93 11.51
CA GLY A 160 -4.99 0.18 10.91
C GLY A 160 -6.49 -0.12 10.81
N ASN A 161 -7.25 0.78 10.20
CA ASN A 161 -8.70 0.64 10.10
C ASN A 161 -9.12 -0.50 9.14
N HIS A 162 -8.34 -0.80 8.11
CA HIS A 162 -8.59 -1.95 7.23
C HIS A 162 -8.32 -3.30 7.91
N ASP A 163 -7.43 -3.32 8.88
CA ASP A 163 -7.06 -4.53 9.61
C ASP A 163 -8.17 -4.99 10.59
N THR A 164 -9.09 -4.10 10.96
CA THR A 164 -10.15 -4.38 11.94
C THR A 164 -11.20 -5.38 11.46
N GLY A 165 -11.30 -5.64 10.14
CA GLY A 165 -12.35 -6.48 9.55
C GLY A 165 -13.71 -5.79 9.40
N ASN A 166 -13.82 -4.49 9.70
CA ASN A 166 -15.07 -3.73 9.54
C ASN A 166 -15.53 -3.61 8.08
N TYR A 167 -14.65 -3.86 7.14
CA TYR A 167 -14.92 -3.83 5.71
C TYR A 167 -15.32 -5.20 5.14
N VAL A 168 -15.25 -6.26 5.94
CA VAL A 168 -15.69 -7.61 5.52
C VAL A 168 -17.20 -7.61 5.33
N ARG A 169 -17.65 -8.00 4.15
CA ARG A 169 -19.07 -8.15 3.78
C ARG A 169 -19.22 -9.45 3.04
N ASP A 170 -19.45 -10.52 3.74
CA ASP A 170 -19.76 -11.81 3.15
C ASP A 170 -20.83 -12.54 3.95
N THR A 171 -21.37 -13.60 3.34
CA THR A 171 -22.42 -14.43 3.96
C THR A 171 -21.88 -15.29 5.10
N LEU A 172 -20.57 -15.45 5.19
CA LEU A 172 -19.89 -16.21 6.25
C LEU A 172 -19.46 -15.30 7.41
N SER A 173 -19.75 -14.01 7.33
CA SER A 173 -19.44 -12.90 8.23
C SER A 173 -18.53 -13.29 9.39
N LEU A 174 -17.23 -13.21 9.15
CA LEU A 174 -16.25 -13.27 10.24
C LEU A 174 -16.47 -12.03 11.11
N PRO A 175 -16.76 -12.20 12.40
CA PRO A 175 -16.84 -11.04 13.29
C PRO A 175 -15.54 -10.23 13.22
N PRO A 176 -15.59 -8.88 13.23
CA PRO A 176 -14.39 -8.04 13.20
C PRO A 176 -13.34 -8.44 14.23
N ALA A 177 -13.78 -8.80 15.45
CA ALA A 177 -12.88 -9.28 16.50
C ALA A 177 -12.10 -10.56 16.11
N THR A 178 -12.71 -11.46 15.37
CA THR A 178 -12.06 -12.67 14.86
C THR A 178 -11.05 -12.33 13.76
N ASN A 179 -11.41 -11.40 12.87
CA ASN A 179 -10.52 -10.97 11.80
C ASN A 179 -9.24 -10.34 12.34
N ILE A 180 -9.37 -9.39 13.27
CA ILE A 180 -8.20 -8.70 13.86
C ILE A 180 -7.35 -9.66 14.68
N ALA A 181 -7.95 -10.55 15.47
CA ALA A 181 -7.21 -11.52 16.27
C ALA A 181 -6.38 -12.46 15.39
N ALA A 182 -6.98 -13.00 14.32
CA ALA A 182 -6.29 -13.87 13.37
C ALA A 182 -5.19 -13.12 12.59
N LEU A 183 -5.39 -11.84 12.26
CA LEU A 183 -4.37 -11.03 11.59
C LEU A 183 -3.19 -10.76 12.53
N VAL A 184 -3.44 -10.42 13.79
CA VAL A 184 -2.41 -10.21 14.81
C VAL A 184 -1.60 -11.49 15.05
N GLU A 185 -2.28 -12.64 15.12
CA GLU A 185 -1.61 -13.93 15.27
C GLU A 185 -0.66 -14.21 14.09
N ARG A 186 -1.11 -13.98 12.86
CA ARG A 186 -0.26 -14.14 11.66
C ARG A 186 0.92 -13.19 11.64
N GLN A 187 0.75 -11.93 12.04
CA GLN A 187 1.86 -10.98 12.17
C GLN A 187 2.89 -11.46 13.19
N ARG A 188 2.44 -11.95 14.33
CA ARG A 188 3.33 -12.53 15.37
C ARG A 188 4.04 -13.79 14.85
N ALA A 189 3.33 -14.66 14.14
CA ALA A 189 3.90 -15.88 13.58
C ALA A 189 4.99 -15.61 12.52
N MET A 190 4.95 -14.50 11.80
CA MET A 190 6.02 -14.09 10.88
C MET A 190 7.14 -13.27 11.57
N GLY A 191 7.11 -13.15 12.89
CA GLY A 191 8.17 -12.52 13.69
C GLY A 191 7.99 -11.03 13.94
N TRP A 192 6.84 -10.44 13.65
CA TRP A 192 6.56 -9.05 13.96
C TRP A 192 6.01 -8.91 15.38
N ARG A 193 6.39 -7.84 16.06
CA ARG A 193 5.83 -7.48 17.36
C ARG A 193 4.68 -6.50 17.15
N VAL A 194 3.45 -7.00 17.29
CA VAL A 194 2.25 -6.17 17.22
C VAL A 194 2.04 -5.46 18.53
N LEU A 195 1.99 -4.13 18.51
CA LEU A 195 1.74 -3.27 19.66
C LEU A 195 0.24 -2.96 19.73
N ASP A 196 -0.41 -3.41 20.77
CA ASP A 196 -1.81 -3.13 21.06
C ASP A 196 -1.92 -2.43 22.42
N ASN A 197 -2.01 -1.09 22.38
CA ASN A 197 -2.04 -0.23 23.58
C ASN A 197 -0.86 -0.48 24.54
N GLU A 198 0.30 -0.85 24.00
CA GLU A 198 1.50 -1.12 24.80
C GLU A 198 2.67 -0.22 24.42
N THR A 199 3.56 0.00 25.39
CA THR A 199 4.80 0.76 25.22
C THR A 199 5.98 -0.18 25.24
N VAL A 200 6.93 0.04 24.33
CA VAL A 200 8.18 -0.70 24.26
C VAL A 200 9.34 0.24 24.47
N TYR A 201 10.26 -0.16 25.33
CA TYR A 201 11.51 0.56 25.55
C TYR A 201 12.64 -0.10 24.77
N LEU A 202 13.28 0.66 23.89
CA LEU A 202 14.51 0.25 23.23
C LEU A 202 15.70 0.62 24.11
N ARG A 203 16.63 -0.30 24.27
CA ARG A 203 17.90 -0.06 24.96
C ARG A 203 19.04 -0.18 23.97
N ARG A 204 19.95 0.81 23.99
CA ARG A 204 21.14 0.85 23.15
C ARG A 204 22.31 1.33 24.00
N GLY A 205 23.32 0.49 24.09
CA GLY A 205 24.49 0.71 24.97
C GLY A 205 24.48 -0.23 26.13
#